data_ed278366ac04e6e250e23af96968c69c
#
_entry.id   ed278366ac04e6e250e23af96968c69c
#
_cell.length_a   1.000
_cell.length_b   1.000
_cell.length_c   1.000
_cell.angle_alpha   90.00
_cell.angle_beta   90.00
_cell.angle_gamma   90.00
#
_symmetry.space_group_name_H-M   'P 1'
#
loop_
_entity.id
_entity.type
_entity.pdbx_description
1 polymer ?
#
loop_
_entity_poly.entity_id
_entity_poly.type
_entity_poly.pdbx_seq_one_letter_code
_entity_poly.pdbx_strand_id
1 'polypeptide(L)'
;VMKKSRISLLWQVLLAIATGIALGQFLPVPVARIFVTFNGLFGNFLTFAIPLIIIGLIIPAISDLGKGAGRLLLVTAAIAYGSTVFSGFFTYFSGRAVFPELITESAHTAAIIDNPGNMALKPYFTVEMPAPLDIMTALLLSFCIGLGLSAVKGDTLRMAAADFRDIVSLLIAKVIIPLLPLHIFGIFLNMTVSGQVASIISVFVKIIVVIFILHILLLLVQFVLAGIIGRKNPLRLLKNMLPAYATALGTQSSAATIPVTLAQTIKNGVSKNIATFVIPLCATIHLSGSTMKITACAMAIMMMSGMPVNTTDFSGFILMLGITMVAAPGVPGGAIMAALGILEGMLGFDETAQALMIALYIAMDSFGTACNVTGDGAIAVIVDRIDGKKENLMQHS
;
A
#
# COMPACT_ATOMS: atom_id res chain seq x y z
N VAL A 1 1.17 -34.37 -6.79
CA VAL A 1 1.53 -33.78 -5.48
C VAL A 1 0.49 -32.71 -5.19
N MET A 2 -0.43 -33.03 -4.28
CA MET A 2 -1.50 -32.10 -3.85
C MET A 2 -0.85 -30.85 -3.25
N LYS A 3 -1.02 -29.70 -3.90
CA LYS A 3 -0.66 -28.38 -3.35
C LYS A 3 -1.54 -28.14 -2.12
N LYS A 4 -0.98 -28.28 -0.91
CA LYS A 4 -1.65 -27.84 0.32
C LYS A 4 -2.10 -26.41 0.12
N SER A 5 -3.42 -26.15 0.11
CA SER A 5 -3.99 -24.80 0.04
C SER A 5 -3.53 -24.06 1.31
N ARG A 6 -2.54 -23.17 1.17
CA ARG A 6 -2.14 -22.32 2.29
C ARG A 6 -3.26 -21.32 2.51
N ILE A 7 -3.71 -21.19 3.76
CA ILE A 7 -4.64 -20.15 4.18
C ILE A 7 -4.07 -18.80 3.72
N SER A 8 -4.89 -17.97 3.07
CA SER A 8 -4.42 -16.65 2.59
C SER A 8 -3.95 -15.77 3.76
N LEU A 9 -3.04 -14.82 3.49
CA LEU A 9 -2.52 -13.90 4.52
C LEU A 9 -3.67 -13.15 5.22
N LEU A 10 -4.71 -12.76 4.48
CA LEU A 10 -5.91 -12.15 5.05
C LEU A 10 -6.52 -13.00 6.17
N TRP A 11 -6.79 -14.27 5.91
CA TRP A 11 -7.36 -15.17 6.91
C TRP A 11 -6.42 -15.40 8.10
N GLN A 12 -5.11 -15.48 7.86
CA GLN A 12 -4.11 -15.60 8.93
C GLN A 12 -4.13 -14.37 9.84
N VAL A 13 -4.23 -13.17 9.29
CA VAL A 13 -4.30 -11.91 10.04
C VAL A 13 -5.62 -11.80 10.81
N LEU A 14 -6.76 -12.08 10.17
CA LEU A 14 -8.06 -12.06 10.85
C LEU A 14 -8.12 -13.06 12.01
N LEU A 15 -7.58 -14.27 11.83
CA LEU A 15 -7.46 -15.27 12.89
C LEU A 15 -6.53 -14.79 14.01
N ALA A 16 -5.40 -14.15 13.67
CA ALA A 16 -4.47 -13.58 14.63
C ALA A 16 -5.13 -12.49 15.49
N ILE A 17 -5.88 -11.59 14.87
CA ILE A 17 -6.67 -10.57 15.58
C ILE A 17 -7.68 -11.23 16.51
N ALA A 18 -8.54 -12.11 15.98
CA ALA A 18 -9.59 -12.76 16.75
C ALA A 18 -9.04 -13.58 17.94
N THR A 19 -7.97 -14.35 17.70
CA THR A 19 -7.33 -15.15 18.75
C THR A 19 -6.57 -14.29 19.76
N GLY A 20 -5.92 -13.19 19.31
CA GLY A 20 -5.27 -12.22 20.19
C GLY A 20 -6.25 -11.59 21.16
N ILE A 21 -7.42 -11.18 20.67
CA ILE A 21 -8.50 -10.63 21.48
C ILE A 21 -9.07 -11.66 22.45
N ALA A 22 -9.39 -12.85 21.95
CA ALA A 22 -9.98 -13.90 22.76
C ALA A 22 -9.05 -14.34 23.90
N LEU A 23 -7.79 -14.62 23.57
CA LEU A 23 -6.79 -15.08 24.54
C LEU A 23 -6.33 -13.97 25.47
N GLY A 24 -6.33 -12.71 25.03
CA GLY A 24 -5.97 -11.57 25.89
C GLY A 24 -6.88 -11.37 27.10
N GLN A 25 -8.10 -11.94 27.08
CA GLN A 25 -9.02 -11.91 28.22
C GLN A 25 -8.67 -12.92 29.31
N PHE A 26 -7.94 -13.98 28.97
CA PHE A 26 -7.74 -15.12 29.87
C PHE A 26 -6.26 -15.43 30.15
N LEU A 27 -5.35 -14.99 29.30
CA LEU A 27 -3.93 -15.32 29.45
C LEU A 27 -3.32 -14.59 30.64
N PRO A 28 -2.55 -15.30 31.50
CA PRO A 28 -1.77 -14.67 32.56
C PRO A 28 -0.74 -13.68 31.99
N VAL A 29 -0.55 -12.55 32.68
CA VAL A 29 0.41 -11.50 32.29
C VAL A 29 1.80 -12.03 31.92
N PRO A 30 2.42 -12.99 32.65
CA PRO A 30 3.73 -13.51 32.25
C PRO A 30 3.73 -14.17 30.88
N VAL A 31 2.65 -14.86 30.49
CA VAL A 31 2.54 -15.49 29.17
C VAL A 31 2.33 -14.44 28.09
N ALA A 32 1.47 -13.44 28.33
CA ALA A 32 1.28 -12.32 27.41
C ALA A 32 2.59 -11.58 27.14
N ARG A 33 3.44 -11.39 28.14
CA ARG A 33 4.76 -10.75 28.01
C ARG A 33 5.73 -11.49 27.09
N ILE A 34 5.58 -12.80 26.88
CA ILE A 34 6.38 -13.54 25.87
C ILE A 34 6.11 -13.00 24.48
N PHE A 35 4.82 -12.79 24.14
CA PHE A 35 4.42 -12.25 22.84
C PHE A 35 4.81 -10.77 22.70
N VAL A 36 4.73 -10.00 23.77
CA VAL A 36 5.22 -8.61 23.79
C VAL A 36 6.74 -8.56 23.55
N THR A 37 7.50 -9.50 24.13
CA THR A 37 8.94 -9.61 23.88
C THR A 37 9.23 -9.98 22.42
N PHE A 38 8.49 -10.93 21.86
CA PHE A 38 8.60 -11.25 20.42
C PHE A 38 8.28 -10.02 19.56
N ASN A 39 7.24 -9.26 19.89
CA ASN A 39 6.86 -8.06 19.15
C ASN A 39 7.97 -7.00 19.16
N GLY A 40 8.58 -6.72 20.31
CA GLY A 40 9.70 -5.79 20.38
C GLY A 40 10.91 -6.24 19.57
N LEU A 41 11.22 -7.55 19.58
CA LEU A 41 12.29 -8.09 18.74
C LEU A 41 11.97 -7.97 17.23
N PHE A 42 10.72 -8.27 16.87
CA PHE A 42 10.30 -8.19 15.46
C PHE A 42 10.20 -6.74 14.99
N GLY A 43 9.73 -5.80 15.84
CA GLY A 43 9.69 -4.38 15.54
C GLY A 43 11.10 -3.81 15.30
N ASN A 44 12.05 -4.09 16.21
CA ASN A 44 13.46 -3.68 16.01
C ASN A 44 14.05 -4.28 14.72
N PHE A 45 13.70 -5.53 14.40
CA PHE A 45 14.10 -6.14 13.14
C PHE A 45 13.46 -5.43 11.93
N LEU A 46 12.20 -5.01 11.99
CA LEU A 46 11.56 -4.22 10.93
C LEU A 46 12.26 -2.88 10.76
N THR A 47 12.53 -2.15 11.84
CA THR A 47 13.27 -0.88 11.82
C THR A 47 14.66 -1.03 11.16
N PHE A 48 15.38 -2.12 11.45
CA PHE A 48 16.63 -2.45 10.75
C PHE A 48 16.41 -2.73 9.26
N ALA A 49 15.35 -3.44 8.89
CA ALA A 49 15.10 -3.88 7.52
C ALA A 49 14.55 -2.76 6.61
N ILE A 50 13.84 -1.77 7.16
CA ILE A 50 13.16 -0.71 6.40
C ILE A 50 14.10 0.04 5.43
N PRO A 51 15.28 0.56 5.81
CA PRO A 51 16.19 1.22 4.88
C PRO A 51 16.68 0.29 3.76
N LEU A 52 16.89 -0.99 4.05
CA LEU A 52 17.27 -1.98 3.05
C LEU A 52 16.14 -2.21 2.04
N ILE A 53 14.91 -2.26 2.52
CA ILE A 53 13.70 -2.37 1.68
C ILE A 53 13.59 -1.16 0.77
N ILE A 54 13.76 0.06 1.28
CA ILE A 54 13.74 1.30 0.52
C ILE A 54 14.77 1.26 -0.61
N ILE A 55 16.03 1.00 -0.29
CA ILE A 55 17.13 0.96 -1.25
C ILE A 55 16.88 -0.13 -2.31
N GLY A 56 16.55 -1.34 -1.87
CA GLY A 56 16.38 -2.49 -2.75
C GLY A 56 15.21 -2.36 -3.72
N LEU A 57 14.15 -1.66 -3.33
CA LEU A 57 12.98 -1.50 -4.19
C LEU A 57 13.04 -0.23 -5.04
N ILE A 58 13.47 0.90 -4.48
CA ILE A 58 13.39 2.21 -5.16
C ILE A 58 14.48 2.38 -6.20
N ILE A 59 15.73 1.96 -5.94
CA ILE A 59 16.83 2.11 -6.90
C ILE A 59 16.51 1.46 -8.25
N PRO A 60 16.14 0.15 -8.31
CA PRO A 60 15.82 -0.49 -9.59
C PRO A 60 14.60 0.16 -10.25
N ALA A 61 13.55 0.49 -9.48
CA ALA A 61 12.33 1.08 -10.02
C ALA A 61 12.62 2.41 -10.75
N ILE A 62 13.39 3.32 -10.13
CA ILE A 62 13.79 4.59 -10.76
C ILE A 62 14.70 4.36 -11.97
N SER A 63 15.67 3.46 -11.85
CA SER A 63 16.60 3.12 -12.94
C SER A 63 15.86 2.56 -14.16
N ASP A 64 14.86 1.72 -13.94
CA ASP A 64 14.09 1.08 -15.02
C ASP A 64 13.19 2.09 -15.74
N LEU A 65 12.63 3.06 -15.03
CA LEU A 65 11.85 4.16 -15.63
C LEU A 65 12.71 5.09 -16.50
N GLY A 66 14.00 5.25 -16.20
CA GLY A 66 14.89 6.21 -16.87
C GLY A 66 15.51 5.72 -18.18
N LYS A 67 15.72 4.40 -18.39
CA LYS A 67 16.43 3.87 -19.57
C LYS A 67 15.49 3.55 -20.73
N GLY A 68 15.72 4.21 -21.87
CA GLY A 68 15.06 3.86 -23.14
C GLY A 68 13.55 4.04 -23.12
N ALA A 69 13.07 4.82 -22.18
CA ALA A 69 11.68 5.11 -22.01
C ALA A 69 11.14 5.81 -23.25
N GLY A 70 10.57 5.04 -24.15
CA GLY A 70 9.77 5.59 -25.23
C GLY A 70 8.68 6.49 -24.63
N ARG A 71 8.22 7.47 -25.40
CA ARG A 71 7.16 8.41 -24.98
C ARG A 71 5.97 7.70 -24.31
N LEU A 72 5.60 6.51 -24.81
CA LEU A 72 4.48 5.72 -24.29
C LEU A 72 4.71 5.32 -22.81
N LEU A 73 5.93 4.91 -22.44
CA LEU A 73 6.28 4.58 -21.06
C LEU A 73 6.19 5.82 -20.16
N LEU A 74 6.78 6.95 -20.59
CA LEU A 74 6.76 8.19 -19.81
C LEU A 74 5.33 8.70 -19.60
N VAL A 75 4.50 8.69 -20.65
CA VAL A 75 3.09 9.11 -20.56
C VAL A 75 2.31 8.19 -19.63
N THR A 76 2.48 6.88 -19.77
CA THR A 76 1.78 5.91 -18.91
C THR A 76 2.22 6.06 -17.45
N ALA A 77 3.52 6.16 -17.18
CA ALA A 77 4.05 6.33 -15.83
C ALA A 77 3.59 7.66 -15.20
N ALA A 78 3.58 8.76 -15.96
CA ALA A 78 3.10 10.05 -15.47
C ALA A 78 1.60 10.02 -15.12
N ILE A 79 0.77 9.38 -15.96
CA ILE A 79 -0.67 9.22 -15.68
C ILE A 79 -0.89 8.29 -14.48
N ALA A 80 -0.17 7.18 -14.39
CA ALA A 80 -0.26 6.24 -13.28
C ALA A 80 0.15 6.91 -11.95
N TYR A 81 1.27 7.62 -11.93
CA TYR A 81 1.71 8.41 -10.78
C TYR A 81 0.69 9.49 -10.40
N GLY A 82 0.25 10.29 -11.38
CA GLY A 82 -0.77 11.33 -11.16
C GLY A 82 -2.08 10.77 -10.60
N SER A 83 -2.55 9.62 -11.11
CA SER A 83 -3.72 8.92 -10.59
C SER A 83 -3.52 8.42 -9.15
N THR A 84 -2.34 7.90 -8.85
CA THR A 84 -1.97 7.43 -7.50
C THR A 84 -1.92 8.59 -6.51
N VAL A 85 -1.26 9.69 -6.86
CA VAL A 85 -1.19 10.91 -6.04
C VAL A 85 -2.58 11.56 -5.87
N PHE A 86 -3.36 11.62 -6.96
CA PHE A 86 -4.74 12.10 -6.89
C PHE A 86 -5.56 11.30 -5.87
N SER A 87 -5.43 9.97 -5.86
CA SER A 87 -6.17 9.13 -4.91
C SER A 87 -5.78 9.42 -3.46
N GLY A 88 -4.51 9.70 -3.20
CA GLY A 88 -4.02 10.13 -1.89
C GLY A 88 -4.64 11.45 -1.43
N PHE A 89 -4.59 12.49 -2.27
CA PHE A 89 -5.20 13.79 -1.94
C PHE A 89 -6.72 13.71 -1.84
N PHE A 90 -7.38 13.00 -2.75
CA PHE A 90 -8.81 12.75 -2.69
C PHE A 90 -9.20 12.13 -1.35
N THR A 91 -8.44 11.15 -0.89
CA THR A 91 -8.66 10.49 0.40
C THR A 91 -8.35 11.41 1.57
N TYR A 92 -7.27 12.19 1.49
CA TYR A 92 -6.91 13.14 2.54
C TYR A 92 -8.02 14.18 2.77
N PHE A 93 -8.49 14.84 1.71
CA PHE A 93 -9.53 15.86 1.84
C PHE A 93 -10.87 15.27 2.27
N SER A 94 -11.25 14.12 1.73
CA SER A 94 -12.48 13.41 2.15
C SER A 94 -12.38 12.93 3.61
N GLY A 95 -11.25 12.36 4.00
CA GLY A 95 -11.02 11.90 5.37
C GLY A 95 -11.01 13.06 6.37
N ARG A 96 -10.41 14.21 6.00
CA ARG A 96 -10.44 15.41 6.84
C ARG A 96 -11.86 15.93 7.10
N ALA A 97 -12.77 15.74 6.14
CA ALA A 97 -14.17 16.12 6.30
C ALA A 97 -14.98 15.13 7.14
N VAL A 98 -14.67 13.83 7.09
CA VAL A 98 -15.51 12.76 7.64
C VAL A 98 -14.94 12.18 8.94
N PHE A 99 -13.63 11.97 9.05
CA PHE A 99 -13.02 11.26 10.19
C PHE A 99 -13.15 11.99 11.53
N PRO A 100 -13.07 13.33 11.65
CA PRO A 100 -13.24 14.01 12.94
C PRO A 100 -14.55 13.65 13.63
N GLU A 101 -15.66 13.62 12.90
CA GLU A 101 -16.97 13.26 13.47
C GLU A 101 -17.02 11.79 13.91
N LEU A 102 -16.47 10.88 13.09
CA LEU A 102 -16.51 9.45 13.37
C LEU A 102 -15.60 9.01 14.53
N ILE A 103 -14.46 9.69 14.68
CA ILE A 103 -13.44 9.36 15.68
C ILE A 103 -13.73 10.08 17.00
N THR A 104 -14.22 11.33 16.99
CA THR A 104 -14.50 12.12 18.20
C THR A 104 -15.61 11.48 19.05
N GLU A 105 -16.67 10.93 18.44
CA GLU A 105 -17.69 10.16 19.17
C GLU A 105 -17.10 8.95 19.94
N SER A 106 -16.07 8.33 19.38
CA SER A 106 -15.38 7.18 20.00
C SER A 106 -14.29 7.62 20.97
N ALA A 107 -13.66 8.79 20.75
CA ALA A 107 -12.64 9.36 21.61
C ALA A 107 -13.20 9.91 22.93
N HIS A 108 -14.45 10.40 22.96
CA HIS A 108 -15.10 10.76 24.23
C HIS A 108 -15.34 9.54 25.13
N THR A 109 -15.48 8.35 24.55
CA THR A 109 -15.50 7.08 25.31
C THR A 109 -14.06 6.59 25.62
N ALA A 110 -13.07 7.05 24.84
CA ALA A 110 -11.65 6.69 24.94
C ALA A 110 -10.79 7.77 25.64
N ALA A 111 -11.37 8.91 26.04
CA ALA A 111 -10.67 10.00 26.74
C ALA A 111 -10.13 9.62 28.14
N ILE A 112 -10.20 8.34 28.50
CA ILE A 112 -9.53 7.73 29.66
C ILE A 112 -8.30 6.91 29.19
N ILE A 113 -7.94 6.96 27.91
CA ILE A 113 -6.71 6.30 27.47
C ILE A 113 -5.57 7.27 27.69
N ASP A 114 -5.02 7.27 28.93
CA ASP A 114 -3.62 7.62 29.16
C ASP A 114 -2.78 6.94 28.07
N ASN A 115 -1.82 7.69 27.56
CA ASN A 115 -0.91 7.31 26.47
C ASN A 115 -0.77 5.78 26.34
N PRO A 116 -1.19 5.14 25.22
CA PRO A 116 -1.24 3.68 25.08
C PRO A 116 0.04 2.97 25.53
N GLY A 117 1.19 3.65 25.38
CA GLY A 117 2.49 3.16 25.84
C GLY A 117 2.63 3.00 27.36
N ASN A 118 1.85 3.73 28.18
CA ASN A 118 1.98 3.68 29.63
C ASN A 118 1.23 2.50 30.28
N MET A 119 0.21 1.94 29.63
CA MET A 119 -0.53 0.76 30.08
C MET A 119 -0.10 -0.55 29.41
N ALA A 120 0.71 -0.47 28.35
CA ALA A 120 1.22 -1.63 27.64
C ALA A 120 2.19 -2.45 28.51
N LEU A 121 2.10 -3.77 28.41
CA LEU A 121 3.06 -4.68 29.06
C LEU A 121 4.45 -4.43 28.49
N LYS A 122 5.44 -4.34 29.38
CA LYS A 122 6.84 -4.23 28.97
C LYS A 122 7.41 -5.60 28.61
N PRO A 123 8.26 -5.71 27.57
CA PRO A 123 8.92 -6.95 27.20
C PRO A 123 9.83 -7.46 28.34
N TYR A 124 10.18 -8.74 28.34
CA TYR A 124 11.14 -9.30 29.27
C TYR A 124 12.55 -8.78 29.04
N PHE A 125 12.93 -8.60 27.79
CA PHE A 125 14.20 -8.03 27.35
C PHE A 125 14.01 -7.40 25.96
N THR A 126 14.92 -6.54 25.60
CA THR A 126 15.02 -5.91 24.27
C THR A 126 16.37 -6.22 23.65
N VAL A 127 16.40 -6.37 22.33
CA VAL A 127 17.63 -6.46 21.55
C VAL A 127 17.63 -5.28 20.58
N GLU A 128 18.58 -4.39 20.74
CA GLU A 128 18.72 -3.25 19.84
C GLU A 128 19.21 -3.72 18.47
N MET A 129 18.53 -3.31 17.43
CA MET A 129 18.88 -3.55 16.03
C MET A 129 18.87 -2.21 15.30
N PRO A 130 19.95 -1.40 15.45
CA PRO A 130 19.97 -0.07 14.86
C PRO A 130 19.84 -0.14 13.34
N ALA A 131 19.04 0.74 12.76
CA ALA A 131 18.90 0.86 11.32
C ALA A 131 20.26 1.19 10.68
N PRO A 132 20.63 0.55 9.57
CA PRO A 132 21.91 0.80 8.90
C PRO A 132 22.01 2.20 8.30
N LEU A 133 20.88 2.84 8.02
CA LEU A 133 20.77 4.20 7.52
C LEU A 133 19.47 4.82 8.07
N ASP A 134 19.46 6.12 8.22
CA ASP A 134 18.23 6.88 8.42
C ASP A 134 17.32 6.75 7.18
N ILE A 135 16.01 6.76 7.39
CA ILE A 135 15.00 6.54 6.35
C ILE A 135 15.08 7.60 5.24
N MET A 136 15.22 8.88 5.61
CA MET A 136 15.35 9.96 4.64
C MET A 136 16.66 9.85 3.86
N THR A 137 17.73 9.44 4.51
CA THR A 137 19.03 9.15 3.87
C THR A 137 18.90 7.99 2.87
N ALA A 138 18.22 6.91 3.25
CA ALA A 138 17.96 5.78 2.34
C ALA A 138 17.14 6.19 1.11
N LEU A 139 16.13 7.04 1.30
CA LEU A 139 15.31 7.60 0.21
C LEU A 139 16.15 8.46 -0.73
N LEU A 140 16.87 9.46 -0.22
CA LEU A 140 17.71 10.35 -1.03
C LEU A 140 18.80 9.58 -1.78
N LEU A 141 19.46 8.64 -1.11
CA LEU A 141 20.44 7.76 -1.71
C LEU A 141 19.83 6.93 -2.86
N SER A 142 18.63 6.40 -2.66
CA SER A 142 17.92 5.63 -3.68
C SER A 142 17.58 6.47 -4.90
N PHE A 143 17.16 7.72 -4.71
CA PHE A 143 16.93 8.65 -5.81
C PHE A 143 18.23 8.99 -6.57
N CYS A 144 19.28 9.35 -5.84
CA CYS A 144 20.57 9.70 -6.46
C CYS A 144 21.13 8.54 -7.29
N ILE A 145 21.15 7.33 -6.72
CA ILE A 145 21.67 6.14 -7.40
C ILE A 145 20.74 5.74 -8.54
N GLY A 146 19.42 5.70 -8.34
CA GLY A 146 18.45 5.31 -9.36
C GLY A 146 18.49 6.20 -10.59
N LEU A 147 18.54 7.53 -10.40
CA LEU A 147 18.70 8.50 -11.48
C LEU A 147 20.09 8.38 -12.13
N GLY A 148 21.15 8.22 -11.34
CA GLY A 148 22.50 7.98 -11.85
C GLY A 148 22.56 6.75 -12.75
N LEU A 149 21.95 5.63 -12.35
CA LEU A 149 21.89 4.39 -13.13
C LEU A 149 21.11 4.54 -14.45
N SER A 150 20.13 5.43 -14.50
CA SER A 150 19.41 5.73 -15.74
C SER A 150 20.29 6.47 -16.77
N ALA A 151 21.28 7.26 -16.29
CA ALA A 151 22.17 8.06 -17.11
C ALA A 151 23.48 7.34 -17.51
N VAL A 152 23.96 6.41 -16.69
CA VAL A 152 25.22 5.66 -16.95
C VAL A 152 25.01 4.53 -17.96
N LYS A 153 25.98 4.33 -18.85
CA LYS A 153 25.93 3.29 -19.91
C LYS A 153 26.21 1.86 -19.41
N GLY A 154 26.92 1.72 -18.27
CA GLY A 154 27.28 0.41 -17.70
C GLY A 154 26.12 -0.28 -17.04
N ASP A 155 26.01 -1.60 -17.13
CA ASP A 155 24.90 -2.37 -16.54
C ASP A 155 25.28 -3.10 -15.24
N THR A 156 26.56 -3.16 -14.85
CA THR A 156 27.02 -3.94 -13.69
C THR A 156 26.33 -3.53 -12.39
N LEU A 157 26.30 -2.22 -12.08
CA LEU A 157 25.66 -1.74 -10.86
C LEU A 157 24.12 -1.86 -10.93
N ARG A 158 23.56 -1.78 -12.12
CA ARG A 158 22.12 -2.00 -12.33
C ARG A 158 21.73 -3.45 -12.07
N MET A 159 22.53 -4.41 -12.56
CA MET A 159 22.32 -5.84 -12.28
C MET A 159 22.46 -6.12 -10.78
N ALA A 160 23.48 -5.56 -10.13
CA ALA A 160 23.64 -5.69 -8.67
C ALA A 160 22.45 -5.11 -7.90
N ALA A 161 21.88 -3.97 -8.33
CA ALA A 161 20.69 -3.40 -7.74
C ALA A 161 19.43 -4.28 -7.95
N ALA A 162 19.32 -4.94 -9.11
CA ALA A 162 18.25 -5.90 -9.38
C ALA A 162 18.38 -7.16 -8.50
N ASP A 163 19.59 -7.71 -8.35
CA ASP A 163 19.84 -8.84 -7.45
C ASP A 163 19.53 -8.46 -5.99
N PHE A 164 19.89 -7.24 -5.57
CA PHE A 164 19.57 -6.75 -4.23
C PHE A 164 18.04 -6.60 -4.02
N ARG A 165 17.30 -6.11 -5.04
CA ARG A 165 15.82 -6.10 -5.00
C ARG A 165 15.27 -7.51 -4.79
N ASP A 166 15.82 -8.50 -5.46
CA ASP A 166 15.35 -9.88 -5.36
C ASP A 166 15.65 -10.46 -3.97
N ILE A 167 16.80 -10.14 -3.36
CA ILE A 167 17.14 -10.49 -1.96
C ILE A 167 16.13 -9.85 -1.01
N VAL A 168 15.85 -8.56 -1.15
CA VAL A 168 14.88 -7.83 -0.32
C VAL A 168 13.47 -8.40 -0.49
N SER A 169 13.09 -8.73 -1.71
CA SER A 169 11.79 -9.36 -2.00
C SER A 169 11.66 -10.74 -1.33
N LEU A 170 12.74 -11.52 -1.29
CA LEU A 170 12.80 -12.79 -0.55
C LEU A 170 12.72 -12.57 0.96
N LEU A 171 13.38 -11.53 1.51
CA LEU A 171 13.30 -11.16 2.92
C LEU A 171 11.84 -10.86 3.30
N ILE A 172 11.17 -10.03 2.52
CA ILE A 172 9.74 -9.71 2.72
C ILE A 172 8.89 -10.98 2.66
N ALA A 173 9.02 -11.76 1.60
CA ALA A 173 8.15 -12.91 1.33
C ALA A 173 8.39 -14.11 2.26
N LYS A 174 9.64 -14.33 2.70
CA LYS A 174 10.04 -15.53 3.44
C LYS A 174 10.23 -15.31 4.95
N VAL A 175 10.46 -14.06 5.38
CA VAL A 175 10.70 -13.73 6.78
C VAL A 175 9.59 -12.81 7.30
N ILE A 176 9.42 -11.63 6.72
CA ILE A 176 8.50 -10.62 7.27
C ILE A 176 7.05 -11.12 7.18
N ILE A 177 6.55 -11.42 5.99
CA ILE A 177 5.15 -11.84 5.78
C ILE A 177 4.75 -13.06 6.61
N PRO A 178 5.55 -14.14 6.73
CA PRO A 178 5.19 -15.28 7.58
C PRO A 178 5.13 -14.99 9.08
N LEU A 179 5.90 -14.00 9.58
CA LEU A 179 5.92 -13.62 10.98
C LEU A 179 4.85 -12.57 11.34
N LEU A 180 4.29 -11.86 10.35
CA LEU A 180 3.27 -10.83 10.56
C LEU A 180 2.04 -11.31 11.35
N PRO A 181 1.43 -12.49 11.09
CA PRO A 181 0.28 -12.93 11.87
C PRO A 181 0.60 -13.08 13.35
N LEU A 182 1.79 -13.58 13.69
CA LEU A 182 2.22 -13.71 15.09
C LEU A 182 2.45 -12.34 15.73
N HIS A 183 3.04 -11.40 15.00
CA HIS A 183 3.23 -10.02 15.46
C HIS A 183 1.89 -9.33 15.71
N ILE A 184 0.96 -9.40 14.75
CA ILE A 184 -0.40 -8.85 14.89
C ILE A 184 -1.15 -9.48 16.06
N PHE A 185 -1.07 -10.80 16.23
CA PHE A 185 -1.61 -11.49 17.39
C PHE A 185 -1.11 -10.90 18.69
N GLY A 186 0.20 -10.71 18.85
CA GLY A 186 0.81 -10.16 20.06
C GLY A 186 0.40 -8.70 20.34
N ILE A 187 0.22 -7.89 19.29
CA ILE A 187 -0.28 -6.50 19.41
C ILE A 187 -1.72 -6.50 19.94
N PHE A 188 -2.64 -7.25 19.33
CA PHE A 188 -4.04 -7.29 19.78
C PHE A 188 -4.20 -7.98 21.14
N LEU A 189 -3.35 -8.96 21.45
CA LEU A 189 -3.26 -9.55 22.78
C LEU A 189 -2.90 -8.48 23.83
N ASN A 190 -1.86 -7.70 23.59
CA ASN A 190 -1.41 -6.63 24.49
C ASN A 190 -2.48 -5.54 24.66
N MET A 191 -3.11 -5.12 23.55
CA MET A 191 -4.22 -4.16 23.57
C MET A 191 -5.44 -4.66 24.36
N THR A 192 -5.70 -5.97 24.32
CA THR A 192 -6.81 -6.58 25.07
C THR A 192 -6.50 -6.59 26.56
N VAL A 193 -5.29 -7.00 26.94
CA VAL A 193 -4.83 -6.98 28.33
C VAL A 193 -4.84 -5.56 28.89
N SER A 194 -4.56 -4.54 28.06
CA SER A 194 -4.61 -3.13 28.42
C SER A 194 -6.00 -2.51 28.38
N GLY A 195 -7.05 -3.28 28.00
CA GLY A 195 -8.43 -2.80 27.93
C GLY A 195 -8.79 -1.89 26.74
N GLN A 196 -7.90 -1.73 25.76
CA GLN A 196 -8.04 -0.76 24.65
C GLN A 196 -8.71 -1.33 23.40
N VAL A 197 -8.85 -2.65 23.31
CA VAL A 197 -9.22 -3.33 22.06
C VAL A 197 -10.62 -2.96 21.53
N ALA A 198 -11.60 -2.76 22.41
CA ALA A 198 -12.99 -2.49 22.00
C ALA A 198 -13.13 -1.13 21.28
N SER A 199 -12.48 -0.09 21.79
CA SER A 199 -12.48 1.24 21.17
C SER A 199 -11.77 1.23 19.81
N ILE A 200 -10.62 0.58 19.72
CA ILE A 200 -9.86 0.47 18.48
C ILE A 200 -10.68 -0.25 17.40
N ILE A 201 -11.31 -1.39 17.71
CA ILE A 201 -12.10 -2.13 16.73
C ILE A 201 -13.32 -1.34 16.26
N SER A 202 -14.01 -0.63 17.17
CA SER A 202 -15.18 0.18 16.80
C SER A 202 -14.82 1.26 15.78
N VAL A 203 -13.69 1.93 15.98
CA VAL A 203 -13.15 2.93 15.02
C VAL A 203 -12.73 2.26 13.72
N PHE A 204 -12.04 1.13 13.76
CA PHE A 204 -11.61 0.40 12.58
C PHE A 204 -12.76 0.01 11.66
N VAL A 205 -13.87 -0.48 12.21
CA VAL A 205 -15.06 -0.81 11.41
C VAL A 205 -15.61 0.42 10.70
N LYS A 206 -15.71 1.55 11.40
CA LYS A 206 -16.18 2.82 10.81
C LYS A 206 -15.25 3.28 9.67
N ILE A 207 -13.93 3.21 9.88
CA ILE A 207 -12.93 3.60 8.88
C ILE A 207 -13.01 2.69 7.65
N ILE A 208 -13.14 1.38 7.84
CA ILE A 208 -13.29 0.41 6.75
C ILE A 208 -14.51 0.77 5.89
N VAL A 209 -15.65 1.10 6.49
CA VAL A 209 -16.85 1.51 5.75
C VAL A 209 -16.58 2.78 4.92
N VAL A 210 -15.92 3.79 5.51
CA VAL A 210 -15.55 5.01 4.77
C VAL A 210 -14.61 4.69 3.62
N ILE A 211 -13.60 3.85 3.83
CA ILE A 211 -12.66 3.42 2.78
C ILE A 211 -13.42 2.74 1.63
N PHE A 212 -14.41 1.89 1.91
CA PHE A 212 -15.23 1.28 0.85
C PHE A 212 -16.03 2.31 0.05
N ILE A 213 -16.60 3.31 0.71
CA ILE A 213 -17.31 4.40 0.02
C ILE A 213 -16.32 5.18 -0.87
N LEU A 214 -15.17 5.57 -0.33
CA LEU A 214 -14.12 6.27 -1.07
C LEU A 214 -13.59 5.45 -2.25
N HIS A 215 -13.47 4.14 -2.09
CA HIS A 215 -13.07 3.21 -3.14
C HIS A 215 -14.03 3.25 -4.34
N ILE A 216 -15.34 3.18 -4.07
CA ILE A 216 -16.36 3.26 -5.14
C ILE A 216 -16.30 4.64 -5.80
N LEU A 217 -16.21 5.71 -5.02
CA LEU A 217 -16.12 7.08 -5.54
C LEU A 217 -14.86 7.29 -6.38
N LEU A 218 -13.71 6.79 -5.93
CA LEU A 218 -12.45 6.87 -6.67
C LEU A 218 -12.56 6.18 -8.03
N LEU A 219 -13.10 4.95 -8.08
CA LEU A 219 -13.32 4.25 -9.34
C LEU A 219 -14.27 5.02 -10.25
N LEU A 220 -15.36 5.57 -9.73
CA LEU A 220 -16.27 6.38 -10.53
C LEU A 220 -15.56 7.61 -11.11
N VAL A 221 -14.77 8.33 -10.34
CA VAL A 221 -13.99 9.50 -10.81
C VAL A 221 -12.99 9.07 -11.89
N GLN A 222 -12.22 8.00 -11.68
CA GLN A 222 -11.25 7.49 -12.66
C GLN A 222 -11.94 7.14 -14.00
N PHE A 223 -13.09 6.47 -13.94
CA PHE A 223 -13.82 6.08 -15.17
C PHE A 223 -14.58 7.23 -15.81
N VAL A 224 -15.04 8.23 -15.05
CA VAL A 224 -15.58 9.47 -15.61
C VAL A 224 -14.50 10.20 -16.39
N LEU A 225 -13.31 10.38 -15.83
CA LEU A 225 -12.17 11.00 -16.51
C LEU A 225 -11.77 10.21 -17.76
N ALA A 226 -11.65 8.90 -17.65
CA ALA A 226 -11.36 8.04 -18.80
C ALA A 226 -12.43 8.12 -19.88
N GLY A 227 -13.70 8.19 -19.50
CA GLY A 227 -14.83 8.33 -20.42
C GLY A 227 -14.84 9.69 -21.14
N ILE A 228 -14.57 10.79 -20.43
CA ILE A 228 -14.47 12.14 -21.02
C ILE A 228 -13.31 12.19 -22.00
N ILE A 229 -12.13 11.77 -21.60
CA ILE A 229 -10.91 11.82 -22.43
C ILE A 229 -11.04 10.86 -23.61
N GLY A 230 -11.47 9.62 -23.36
CA GLY A 230 -11.65 8.57 -24.38
C GLY A 230 -12.89 8.75 -25.26
N ARG A 231 -13.78 9.71 -24.92
CA ARG A 231 -15.10 9.91 -25.60
C ARG A 231 -15.94 8.64 -25.60
N LYS A 232 -15.97 7.92 -24.48
CA LYS A 232 -16.70 6.66 -24.25
C LYS A 232 -17.60 6.79 -23.02
N ASN A 233 -18.63 5.94 -22.93
CA ASN A 233 -19.52 5.95 -21.77
C ASN A 233 -18.80 5.41 -20.51
N PRO A 234 -18.64 6.21 -19.44
CA PRO A 234 -17.92 5.83 -18.23
C PRO A 234 -18.44 4.57 -17.55
N LEU A 235 -19.78 4.48 -17.42
CA LEU A 235 -20.42 3.34 -16.74
C LEU A 235 -20.24 2.04 -17.53
N ARG A 236 -20.26 2.11 -18.87
CA ARG A 236 -19.99 0.94 -19.70
C ARG A 236 -18.53 0.50 -19.59
N LEU A 237 -17.59 1.47 -19.55
CA LEU A 237 -16.17 1.18 -19.33
C LEU A 237 -15.97 0.46 -17.99
N LEU A 238 -16.51 0.99 -16.89
CA LEU A 238 -16.41 0.40 -15.57
C LEU A 238 -17.08 -0.98 -15.51
N LYS A 239 -18.30 -1.12 -16.07
CA LYS A 239 -19.02 -2.41 -16.11
C LYS A 239 -18.20 -3.50 -16.80
N ASN A 240 -17.53 -3.17 -17.89
CA ASN A 240 -16.69 -4.14 -18.60
C ASN A 240 -15.47 -4.58 -17.75
N MET A 241 -14.99 -3.76 -16.79
CA MET A 241 -13.87 -4.11 -15.91
C MET A 241 -14.29 -4.94 -14.70
N LEU A 242 -15.57 -5.13 -14.39
CA LEU A 242 -16.04 -5.91 -13.24
C LEU A 242 -15.47 -7.34 -13.16
N PRO A 243 -15.27 -8.09 -14.27
CA PRO A 243 -14.62 -9.39 -14.21
C PRO A 243 -13.16 -9.31 -13.71
N ALA A 244 -12.42 -8.25 -14.10
CA ALA A 244 -11.06 -8.02 -13.60
C ALA A 244 -11.08 -7.65 -12.12
N TYR A 245 -12.01 -6.80 -11.69
CA TYR A 245 -12.25 -6.47 -10.29
C TYR A 245 -12.50 -7.74 -9.44
N ALA A 246 -13.43 -8.59 -9.86
CA ALA A 246 -13.76 -9.83 -9.15
C ALA A 246 -12.57 -10.82 -9.10
N THR A 247 -11.81 -10.93 -10.19
CA THR A 247 -10.61 -11.77 -10.23
C THR A 247 -9.56 -11.25 -9.27
N ALA A 248 -9.34 -9.95 -9.20
CA ALA A 248 -8.38 -9.32 -8.28
C ALA A 248 -8.78 -9.50 -6.81
N LEU A 249 -10.08 -9.45 -6.49
CA LEU A 249 -10.57 -9.78 -5.15
C LEU A 249 -10.15 -11.19 -4.71
N GLY A 250 -10.24 -12.15 -5.61
CA GLY A 250 -9.90 -13.55 -5.30
C GLY A 250 -8.40 -13.83 -5.29
N THR A 251 -7.64 -13.21 -6.18
CA THR A 251 -6.19 -13.46 -6.33
C THR A 251 -5.31 -12.63 -5.41
N GLN A 252 -5.78 -11.46 -4.99
CA GLN A 252 -5.01 -10.46 -4.23
C GLN A 252 -3.69 -10.07 -4.94
N SER A 253 -3.62 -10.23 -6.25
CA SER A 253 -2.42 -10.01 -7.05
C SER A 253 -2.75 -9.33 -8.36
N SER A 254 -2.25 -8.11 -8.56
CA SER A 254 -2.38 -7.40 -9.84
C SER A 254 -1.75 -8.18 -10.98
N ALA A 255 -0.58 -8.77 -10.75
CA ALA A 255 0.13 -9.56 -11.75
C ALA A 255 -0.64 -10.80 -12.20
N ALA A 256 -1.24 -11.55 -11.26
CA ALA A 256 -2.06 -12.72 -11.57
C ALA A 256 -3.34 -12.37 -12.33
N THR A 257 -3.80 -11.12 -12.25
CA THR A 257 -5.02 -10.63 -12.87
C THR A 257 -4.77 -10.06 -14.28
N ILE A 258 -3.52 -9.82 -14.69
CA ILE A 258 -3.15 -9.24 -15.99
C ILE A 258 -3.94 -9.84 -17.17
N PRO A 259 -4.07 -11.17 -17.34
CA PRO A 259 -4.76 -11.73 -18.49
C PRO A 259 -6.23 -11.29 -18.59
N VAL A 260 -6.94 -11.23 -17.45
CA VAL A 260 -8.34 -10.80 -17.40
C VAL A 260 -8.44 -9.29 -17.60
N THR A 261 -7.60 -8.51 -16.95
CA THR A 261 -7.54 -7.05 -17.08
C THR A 261 -7.30 -6.65 -18.53
N LEU A 262 -6.35 -7.31 -19.20
CA LEU A 262 -6.03 -7.09 -20.60
C LEU A 262 -7.26 -7.38 -21.51
N ALA A 263 -7.91 -8.52 -21.33
CA ALA A 263 -9.08 -8.88 -22.11
C ALA A 263 -10.23 -7.87 -21.95
N GLN A 264 -10.51 -7.42 -20.71
CA GLN A 264 -11.55 -6.43 -20.45
C GLN A 264 -11.19 -5.03 -20.98
N THR A 265 -9.91 -4.67 -20.95
CA THR A 265 -9.40 -3.41 -21.50
C THR A 265 -9.55 -3.37 -23.04
N ILE A 266 -9.24 -4.46 -23.72
CA ILE A 266 -9.48 -4.58 -25.17
C ILE A 266 -10.98 -4.50 -25.47
N LYS A 267 -11.84 -5.14 -24.65
CA LYS A 267 -13.30 -5.03 -24.76
C LYS A 267 -13.79 -3.58 -24.56
N ASN A 268 -13.08 -2.76 -23.82
CA ASN A 268 -13.32 -1.32 -23.71
C ASN A 268 -12.92 -0.53 -24.97
N GLY A 269 -12.42 -1.22 -26.00
CA GLY A 269 -12.04 -0.63 -27.28
C GLY A 269 -10.68 0.09 -27.22
N VAL A 270 -9.78 -0.35 -26.34
CA VAL A 270 -8.38 0.03 -26.34
C VAL A 270 -7.64 -0.83 -27.37
N SER A 271 -6.78 -0.24 -28.17
CA SER A 271 -5.97 -0.97 -29.15
C SER A 271 -5.13 -2.05 -28.49
N LYS A 272 -4.96 -3.19 -29.14
CA LYS A 272 -4.24 -4.34 -28.58
C LYS A 272 -2.81 -3.98 -28.21
N ASN A 273 -2.13 -3.18 -29.06
CA ASN A 273 -0.75 -2.76 -28.82
C ASN A 273 -0.62 -1.93 -27.55
N ILE A 274 -1.51 -0.97 -27.34
CA ILE A 274 -1.51 -0.15 -26.11
C ILE A 274 -1.90 -0.99 -24.89
N ALA A 275 -2.95 -1.80 -25.00
CA ALA A 275 -3.40 -2.63 -23.88
C ALA A 275 -2.31 -3.61 -23.41
N THR A 276 -1.60 -4.29 -24.34
CA THR A 276 -0.52 -5.24 -24.02
C THR A 276 0.71 -4.57 -23.41
N PHE A 277 0.90 -3.28 -23.60
CA PHE A 277 1.95 -2.51 -22.98
C PHE A 277 1.51 -1.92 -21.63
N VAL A 278 0.37 -1.21 -21.62
CA VAL A 278 -0.08 -0.42 -20.46
C VAL A 278 -0.50 -1.32 -19.29
N ILE A 279 -1.25 -2.41 -19.54
CA ILE A 279 -1.79 -3.24 -18.45
C ILE A 279 -0.69 -3.95 -17.63
N PRO A 280 0.30 -4.63 -18.23
CA PRO A 280 1.39 -5.21 -17.45
C PRO A 280 2.23 -4.16 -16.70
N LEU A 281 2.44 -2.99 -17.30
CA LEU A 281 3.17 -1.90 -16.67
C LEU A 281 2.37 -1.33 -15.48
N CYS A 282 1.11 -0.96 -15.67
CA CYS A 282 0.26 -0.41 -14.61
C CYS A 282 0.05 -1.39 -13.45
N ALA A 283 -0.01 -2.70 -13.71
CA ALA A 283 -0.10 -3.73 -12.68
C ALA A 283 1.06 -3.68 -11.66
N THR A 284 2.15 -3.01 -12.01
CA THR A 284 3.32 -2.83 -11.13
C THR A 284 3.49 -1.40 -10.60
N ILE A 285 3.06 -0.38 -11.35
CA ILE A 285 3.36 1.03 -10.99
C ILE A 285 2.12 1.84 -10.57
N HIS A 286 0.89 1.33 -10.78
CA HIS A 286 -0.34 2.04 -10.47
C HIS A 286 -1.06 1.41 -9.28
N LEU A 287 -0.91 1.99 -8.09
CA LEU A 287 -1.47 1.50 -6.84
C LEU A 287 -2.40 2.53 -6.17
N SER A 288 -3.34 3.10 -6.92
CA SER A 288 -4.26 4.14 -6.43
C SER A 288 -5.13 3.67 -5.25
N GLY A 289 -5.65 2.43 -5.29
CA GLY A 289 -6.42 1.84 -4.20
C GLY A 289 -5.57 1.55 -2.96
N SER A 290 -4.29 1.19 -3.13
CA SER A 290 -3.35 1.01 -2.02
C SER A 290 -3.01 2.35 -1.37
N THR A 291 -2.70 3.38 -2.16
CA THR A 291 -2.44 4.74 -1.68
C THR A 291 -3.64 5.31 -0.91
N MET A 292 -4.86 5.12 -1.43
CA MET A 292 -6.09 5.51 -0.74
C MET A 292 -6.19 4.87 0.64
N LYS A 293 -6.01 3.55 0.74
CA LYS A 293 -6.09 2.83 2.01
C LYS A 293 -5.01 3.30 2.99
N ILE A 294 -3.76 3.39 2.52
CA ILE A 294 -2.64 3.82 3.35
C ILE A 294 -2.89 5.23 3.89
N THR A 295 -3.31 6.17 3.05
CA THR A 295 -3.62 7.54 3.48
C THR A 295 -4.78 7.59 4.47
N ALA A 296 -5.88 6.88 4.21
CA ALA A 296 -7.04 6.85 5.11
C ALA A 296 -6.70 6.23 6.47
N CYS A 297 -6.02 5.08 6.48
CA CYS A 297 -5.62 4.42 7.72
C CYS A 297 -4.60 5.24 8.50
N ALA A 298 -3.64 5.89 7.83
CA ALA A 298 -2.67 6.76 8.48
C ALA A 298 -3.35 7.94 9.18
N MET A 299 -4.26 8.63 8.49
CA MET A 299 -5.04 9.72 9.09
C MET A 299 -5.82 9.26 10.31
N ALA A 300 -6.47 8.12 10.21
CA ALA A 300 -7.29 7.58 11.28
C ALA A 300 -6.46 7.19 12.51
N ILE A 301 -5.34 6.50 12.32
CA ILE A 301 -4.44 6.12 13.41
C ILE A 301 -3.85 7.36 14.07
N MET A 302 -3.41 8.37 13.31
CA MET A 302 -2.92 9.63 13.87
C MET A 302 -3.98 10.35 14.71
N MET A 303 -5.22 10.46 14.19
CA MET A 303 -6.33 11.07 14.93
C MET A 303 -6.67 10.31 16.22
N MET A 304 -6.65 8.97 16.18
CA MET A 304 -6.86 8.14 17.37
C MET A 304 -5.76 8.32 18.41
N SER A 305 -4.53 8.53 17.99
CA SER A 305 -3.37 8.75 18.85
C SER A 305 -3.18 10.21 19.27
N GLY A 306 -4.12 11.10 18.90
CA GLY A 306 -3.99 12.54 19.19
C GLY A 306 -2.87 13.24 18.43
N MET A 307 -2.32 12.64 17.38
CA MET A 307 -1.28 13.23 16.55
C MET A 307 -1.89 14.25 15.58
N PRO A 308 -1.20 15.38 15.30
CA PRO A 308 -1.72 16.40 14.40
C PRO A 308 -1.76 15.90 12.95
N VAL A 309 -2.92 16.03 12.30
CA VAL A 309 -3.08 15.75 10.87
C VAL A 309 -3.08 17.07 10.11
N ASN A 310 -1.89 17.51 9.67
CA ASN A 310 -1.74 18.76 8.94
C ASN A 310 -1.52 18.54 7.44
N THR A 311 -1.87 19.56 6.63
CA THR A 311 -1.84 19.48 5.17
C THR A 311 -0.42 19.38 4.62
N THR A 312 0.56 20.04 5.26
CA THR A 312 1.94 20.08 4.77
C THR A 312 2.59 18.71 4.84
N ASP A 313 2.53 18.04 5.99
CA ASP A 313 3.13 16.71 6.19
C ASP A 313 2.45 15.66 5.32
N PHE A 314 1.10 15.69 5.27
CA PHE A 314 0.36 14.77 4.40
C PHE A 314 0.60 15.03 2.91
N SER A 315 0.81 16.27 2.47
CA SER A 315 1.16 16.54 1.07
C SER A 315 2.52 15.93 0.71
N GLY A 316 3.52 16.12 1.55
CA GLY A 316 4.83 15.49 1.38
C GLY A 316 4.74 13.96 1.39
N PHE A 317 4.02 13.43 2.37
CA PHE A 317 3.78 12.00 2.51
C PHE A 317 3.09 11.39 1.27
N ILE A 318 2.01 12.00 0.75
CA ILE A 318 1.26 11.49 -0.42
C ILE A 318 2.14 11.50 -1.68
N LEU A 319 2.92 12.55 -1.89
CA LEU A 319 3.85 12.62 -3.03
C LEU A 319 4.91 11.52 -2.95
N MET A 320 5.50 11.33 -1.77
CA MET A 320 6.50 10.28 -1.54
C MET A 320 5.87 8.87 -1.60
N LEU A 321 4.65 8.73 -1.06
CA LEU A 321 3.90 7.47 -1.16
C LEU A 321 3.65 7.08 -2.62
N GLY A 322 3.29 8.05 -3.47
CA GLY A 322 3.14 7.81 -4.91
C GLY A 322 4.38 7.21 -5.55
N ILE A 323 5.58 7.72 -5.19
CA ILE A 323 6.85 7.19 -5.68
C ILE A 323 7.13 5.79 -5.11
N THR A 324 6.91 5.62 -3.81
CA THR A 324 7.09 4.34 -3.13
C THR A 324 6.19 3.26 -3.72
N MET A 325 4.98 3.62 -4.14
CA MET A 325 4.05 2.69 -4.78
C MET A 325 4.52 2.21 -6.15
N VAL A 326 5.26 3.03 -6.91
CA VAL A 326 5.91 2.58 -8.16
C VAL A 326 6.95 1.48 -7.91
N ALA A 327 7.58 1.50 -6.74
CA ALA A 327 8.61 0.54 -6.34
C ALA A 327 8.05 -0.67 -5.56
N ALA A 328 6.79 -0.63 -5.15
CA ALA A 328 6.21 -1.65 -4.27
C ALA A 328 6.14 -3.03 -4.95
N PRO A 329 6.52 -4.11 -4.25
CA PRO A 329 6.42 -5.45 -4.82
C PRO A 329 4.96 -5.87 -4.99
N GLY A 330 4.64 -6.48 -6.14
CA GLY A 330 3.29 -6.94 -6.51
C GLY A 330 2.81 -8.21 -5.79
N VAL A 331 3.12 -8.35 -4.50
CA VAL A 331 2.71 -9.47 -3.64
C VAL A 331 1.71 -8.99 -2.57
N PRO A 332 0.86 -9.86 -2.01
CA PRO A 332 -0.03 -9.49 -0.91
C PRO A 332 0.74 -8.83 0.24
N GLY A 333 0.28 -7.67 0.69
CA GLY A 333 0.96 -6.88 1.74
C GLY A 333 2.21 -6.12 1.27
N GLY A 334 2.66 -6.29 0.00
CA GLY A 334 3.89 -5.66 -0.48
C GLY A 334 3.87 -4.13 -0.44
N ALA A 335 2.75 -3.51 -0.77
CA ALA A 335 2.63 -2.06 -0.77
C ALA A 335 2.74 -1.45 0.63
N ILE A 336 2.14 -2.06 1.66
CA ILE A 336 2.30 -1.55 3.03
C ILE A 336 3.73 -1.76 3.53
N MET A 337 4.37 -2.88 3.20
CA MET A 337 5.78 -3.10 3.57
C MET A 337 6.70 -2.05 2.97
N ALA A 338 6.47 -1.66 1.71
CA ALA A 338 7.21 -0.58 1.07
C ALA A 338 6.94 0.79 1.72
N ALA A 339 5.74 1.02 2.25
CA ALA A 339 5.33 2.29 2.84
C ALA A 339 5.77 2.49 4.31
N LEU A 340 6.17 1.42 5.03
CA LEU A 340 6.51 1.52 6.45
C LEU A 340 7.56 2.59 6.74
N GLY A 341 8.58 2.68 5.89
CA GLY A 341 9.64 3.67 6.07
C GLY A 341 9.16 5.11 5.99
N ILE A 342 8.26 5.42 5.06
CA ILE A 342 7.72 6.79 4.95
C ILE A 342 6.66 7.09 6.03
N LEU A 343 5.93 6.08 6.51
CA LEU A 343 5.04 6.22 7.65
C LEU A 343 5.83 6.57 8.93
N GLU A 344 6.95 5.89 9.17
CA GLU A 344 7.85 6.16 10.29
C GLU A 344 8.56 7.52 10.12
N GLY A 345 9.26 7.70 9.01
CA GLY A 345 10.15 8.85 8.81
C GLY A 345 9.43 10.18 8.57
N MET A 346 8.22 10.17 8.00
CA MET A 346 7.49 11.39 7.68
C MET A 346 6.29 11.66 8.59
N LEU A 347 5.64 10.62 9.10
CA LEU A 347 4.45 10.75 9.95
C LEU A 347 4.71 10.33 11.41
N GLY A 348 5.91 9.87 11.74
CA GLY A 348 6.32 9.52 13.12
C GLY A 348 5.62 8.26 13.66
N PHE A 349 5.29 7.29 12.80
CA PHE A 349 4.63 6.05 13.23
C PHE A 349 5.60 5.19 14.04
N ASP A 350 5.26 4.93 15.29
CA ASP A 350 5.94 3.97 16.14
C ASP A 350 5.58 2.52 15.76
N GLU A 351 6.19 1.55 16.43
CA GLU A 351 5.97 0.12 16.21
C GLU A 351 4.48 -0.28 16.33
N THR A 352 3.76 0.29 17.30
CA THR A 352 2.35 0.00 17.53
C THR A 352 1.49 0.56 16.39
N ALA A 353 1.71 1.80 15.98
CA ALA A 353 1.02 2.43 14.86
C ALA A 353 1.29 1.69 13.54
N GLN A 354 2.53 1.27 13.31
CA GLN A 354 2.90 0.45 12.15
C GLN A 354 2.17 -0.91 12.13
N ALA A 355 2.09 -1.59 13.28
CA ALA A 355 1.37 -2.86 13.37
C ALA A 355 -0.14 -2.72 13.12
N LEU A 356 -0.77 -1.68 13.68
CA LEU A 356 -2.17 -1.34 13.39
C LEU A 356 -2.38 -1.03 11.90
N MET A 357 -1.46 -0.28 11.31
CA MET A 357 -1.47 0.05 9.90
C MET A 357 -1.40 -1.20 9.01
N ILE A 358 -0.48 -2.13 9.33
CA ILE A 358 -0.34 -3.41 8.63
C ILE A 358 -1.62 -4.23 8.76
N ALA A 359 -2.18 -4.35 9.96
CA ALA A 359 -3.40 -5.12 10.21
C ALA A 359 -4.59 -4.58 9.39
N LEU A 360 -4.84 -3.27 9.44
CA LEU A 360 -5.88 -2.60 8.67
C LEU A 360 -5.68 -2.75 7.17
N TYR A 361 -4.45 -2.52 6.70
CA TYR A 361 -4.13 -2.61 5.28
C TYR A 361 -4.41 -4.03 4.75
N ILE A 362 -3.93 -5.06 5.43
CA ILE A 362 -4.08 -6.47 5.01
C ILE A 362 -5.54 -6.90 5.05
N ALA A 363 -6.32 -6.45 6.04
CA ALA A 363 -7.76 -6.73 6.12
C ALA A 363 -8.53 -6.27 4.85
N MET A 364 -8.05 -5.24 4.18
CA MET A 364 -8.66 -4.66 2.99
C MET A 364 -7.82 -4.86 1.71
N ASP A 365 -6.78 -5.71 1.71
CA ASP A 365 -5.82 -5.78 0.61
C ASP A 365 -6.44 -6.25 -0.70
N SER A 366 -7.34 -7.23 -0.65
CA SER A 366 -8.09 -7.68 -1.83
C SER A 366 -8.86 -6.56 -2.53
N PHE A 367 -9.50 -5.68 -1.77
CA PHE A 367 -10.27 -4.56 -2.33
C PHE A 367 -9.36 -3.48 -2.92
N GLY A 368 -8.23 -3.18 -2.29
CA GLY A 368 -7.25 -2.26 -2.86
C GLY A 368 -6.65 -2.77 -4.15
N THR A 369 -6.31 -4.06 -4.22
CA THR A 369 -5.84 -4.70 -5.44
C THR A 369 -6.90 -4.65 -6.55
N ALA A 370 -8.17 -4.91 -6.21
CA ALA A 370 -9.27 -4.80 -7.17
C ALA A 370 -9.44 -3.37 -7.70
N CYS A 371 -9.25 -2.35 -6.85
CA CYS A 371 -9.26 -0.95 -7.26
C CYS A 371 -8.10 -0.62 -8.21
N ASN A 372 -6.86 -1.03 -7.86
CA ASN A 372 -5.69 -0.82 -8.70
C ASN A 372 -5.90 -1.38 -10.11
N VAL A 373 -6.22 -2.68 -10.19
CA VAL A 373 -6.42 -3.41 -11.45
C VAL A 373 -7.55 -2.82 -12.31
N THR A 374 -8.63 -2.39 -11.67
CA THR A 374 -9.74 -1.79 -12.38
C THR A 374 -9.36 -0.41 -12.93
N GLY A 375 -8.66 0.39 -12.13
CA GLY A 375 -8.10 1.68 -12.52
C GLY A 375 -7.08 1.59 -13.67
N ASP A 376 -6.32 0.49 -13.77
CA ASP A 376 -5.40 0.25 -14.90
C ASP A 376 -6.14 0.30 -16.24
N GLY A 377 -7.38 -0.23 -16.28
CA GLY A 377 -8.24 -0.15 -17.46
C GLY A 377 -8.65 1.29 -17.82
N ALA A 378 -8.86 2.14 -16.83
CA ALA A 378 -9.15 3.56 -17.05
C ALA A 378 -7.92 4.30 -17.62
N ILE A 379 -6.72 4.03 -17.07
CA ILE A 379 -5.45 4.58 -17.58
C ILE A 379 -5.23 4.15 -19.03
N ALA A 380 -5.43 2.87 -19.35
CA ALA A 380 -5.25 2.36 -20.71
C ALA A 380 -6.14 3.07 -21.71
N VAL A 381 -7.40 3.40 -21.36
CA VAL A 381 -8.31 4.18 -22.22
C VAL A 381 -7.76 5.60 -22.45
N ILE A 382 -7.21 6.23 -21.43
CA ILE A 382 -6.63 7.58 -21.54
C ILE A 382 -5.39 7.55 -22.43
N VAL A 383 -4.47 6.61 -22.18
CA VAL A 383 -3.23 6.45 -22.97
C VAL A 383 -3.52 6.17 -24.43
N ASP A 384 -4.43 5.25 -24.73
CA ASP A 384 -4.84 4.91 -26.08
C ASP A 384 -5.35 6.16 -26.85
N ARG A 385 -6.10 7.02 -26.17
CA ARG A 385 -6.60 8.27 -26.80
C ARG A 385 -5.49 9.29 -27.06
N ILE A 386 -4.50 9.36 -26.18
CA ILE A 386 -3.35 10.30 -26.31
C ILE A 386 -2.43 9.83 -27.44
N ASP A 387 -2.18 8.53 -27.54
CA ASP A 387 -1.31 7.96 -28.57
C ASP A 387 -1.98 7.97 -29.95
N GLY A 388 -3.22 7.52 -30.08
CA GLY A 388 -3.96 7.48 -31.34
C GLY A 388 -4.25 8.85 -31.97
N LYS A 389 -4.25 9.95 -31.18
CA LYS A 389 -4.29 11.31 -31.75
C LYS A 389 -3.04 11.67 -32.56
N LYS A 390 -1.90 11.08 -32.28
CA LYS A 390 -0.64 11.38 -32.91
C LYS A 390 -0.42 10.61 -34.20
N GLU A 391 -0.87 9.35 -34.26
CA GLU A 391 -0.83 8.59 -35.53
C GLU A 391 -1.64 9.29 -36.63
N ASN A 392 -2.79 9.85 -36.27
CA ASN A 392 -3.61 10.64 -37.21
C ASN A 392 -2.94 11.97 -37.64
N LEU A 393 -2.15 12.61 -36.75
CA LEU A 393 -1.42 13.84 -37.10
C LEU A 393 -0.19 13.59 -37.98
N MET A 394 0.48 12.44 -37.82
CA MET A 394 1.63 12.05 -38.65
C MET A 394 1.24 11.48 -40.01
N GLN A 395 -0.03 11.02 -40.19
CA GLN A 395 -0.57 10.59 -41.50
C GLN A 395 -1.05 11.77 -42.33
N HIS A 396 -1.17 12.97 -41.77
CA HIS A 396 -1.67 14.18 -42.44
C HIS A 396 -0.63 15.29 -42.56
N SER A 397 0.61 15.04 -42.12
CA SER A 397 1.81 15.86 -42.34
C SER A 397 2.74 15.22 -43.37
#